data_457d8d90db16d96fbbeeb5853ac31c8e
#
_entry.id   457d8d90db16d96fbbeeb5853ac31c8e
#
_cell.length_a   1.000
_cell.length_b   1.000
_cell.length_c   1.000
_cell.angle_alpha   90.00
_cell.angle_beta   90.00
_cell.angle_gamma   90.00
#
_symmetry.space_group_name_H-M   'P 1'
#
loop_
_entity.id
_entity.type
_entity.pdbx_description
1 polymer ?
#
loop_
_entity_poly.entity_id
_entity_poly.type
_entity_poly.pdbx_seq_one_letter_code
_entity_poly.pdbx_strand_id
1 'polypeptide(L)'
;MKTSAASLVIFLSLFFVSALSANDQGEAIFKSKGCIFCHRPGNPSGTIPSLPELAKAYKGKKEQLIKFFKGEAQSIIKPESSATMKRPIEKTKALSDSERTALVDFILSH
;
A
#
# COMPACT_ATOMS: atom_id res chain seq x y z
N MET A 1 -26.85 58.39 18.48
CA MET A 1 -25.60 57.68 18.17
C MET A 1 -25.92 56.21 18.02
N LYS A 2 -25.87 55.71 16.81
CA LYS A 2 -26.13 54.28 16.53
C LYS A 2 -24.80 53.59 16.40
N THR A 3 -24.47 52.74 17.35
CA THR A 3 -23.31 51.83 17.23
C THR A 3 -23.71 50.64 16.38
N SER A 4 -23.22 50.58 15.16
CA SER A 4 -23.33 49.41 14.31
C SER A 4 -22.40 48.32 14.84
N ALA A 5 -22.96 47.30 15.46
CA ALA A 5 -22.26 46.08 15.76
C ALA A 5 -22.08 45.30 14.43
N ALA A 6 -20.91 45.38 13.84
CA ALA A 6 -20.57 44.52 12.73
C ALA A 6 -20.35 43.12 13.29
N SER A 7 -21.34 42.26 13.10
CA SER A 7 -21.18 40.81 13.36
C SER A 7 -20.20 40.25 12.36
N LEU A 8 -18.98 40.06 12.80
CA LEU A 8 -17.99 39.32 12.06
C LEU A 8 -18.32 37.82 12.16
N VAL A 9 -19.06 37.32 11.16
CA VAL A 9 -19.30 35.90 11.03
C VAL A 9 -18.04 35.27 10.47
N ILE A 10 -17.23 34.75 11.37
CA ILE A 10 -16.08 33.92 10.99
C ILE A 10 -16.62 32.58 10.55
N PHE A 11 -16.76 32.39 9.24
CA PHE A 11 -16.95 31.06 8.66
C PHE A 11 -15.67 30.27 8.86
N LEU A 12 -15.64 29.51 9.94
CA LEU A 12 -14.61 28.49 10.12
C LEU A 12 -14.96 27.34 9.17
N SER A 13 -14.43 27.42 7.96
CA SER A 13 -14.50 26.33 7.00
C SER A 13 -13.70 25.18 7.55
N LEU A 14 -14.35 24.26 8.23
CA LEU A 14 -13.77 22.97 8.58
C LEU A 14 -13.54 22.20 7.28
N PHE A 15 -12.34 22.31 6.75
CA PHE A 15 -11.86 21.42 5.71
C PHE A 15 -11.69 20.04 6.35
N PHE A 16 -12.70 19.20 6.22
CA PHE A 16 -12.54 17.77 6.45
C PHE A 16 -11.67 17.23 5.33
N VAL A 17 -10.36 17.23 5.52
CA VAL A 17 -9.47 16.43 4.71
C VAL A 17 -9.68 14.99 5.18
N SER A 18 -10.48 14.24 4.42
CA SER A 18 -10.57 12.80 4.58
C SER A 18 -9.21 12.22 4.19
N ALA A 19 -8.30 12.11 5.14
CA ALA A 19 -7.08 11.35 4.95
C ALA A 19 -7.49 9.89 4.79
N LEU A 20 -7.29 9.32 3.59
CA LEU A 20 -7.33 7.87 3.40
C LEU A 20 -6.40 7.25 4.44
N SER A 21 -6.87 6.26 5.19
CA SER A 21 -5.98 5.51 6.07
C SER A 21 -4.86 4.88 5.23
N ALA A 22 -3.66 4.68 5.81
CA ALA A 22 -2.55 4.04 5.11
C ALA A 22 -2.95 2.66 4.55
N ASN A 23 -3.87 1.96 5.25
CA ASN A 23 -4.39 0.67 4.83
C ASN A 23 -5.26 0.78 3.57
N ASP A 24 -6.13 1.77 3.49
CA ASP A 24 -6.97 2.03 2.31
C ASP A 24 -6.12 2.44 1.11
N GLN A 25 -5.09 3.25 1.33
CA GLN A 25 -4.14 3.63 0.29
C GLN A 25 -3.38 2.40 -0.23
N GLY A 26 -2.90 1.55 0.65
CA GLY A 26 -2.21 0.32 0.30
C GLY A 26 -3.09 -0.64 -0.50
N GLU A 27 -4.34 -0.80 -0.10
CA GLU A 27 -5.32 -1.61 -0.83
C GLU A 27 -5.57 -1.05 -2.24
N ALA A 28 -5.75 0.26 -2.37
CA ALA A 28 -5.94 0.90 -3.66
C ALA A 28 -4.75 0.69 -4.59
N ILE A 29 -3.53 0.78 -4.08
CA ILE A 29 -2.30 0.52 -4.83
C ILE A 29 -2.23 -0.96 -5.24
N PHE A 30 -2.52 -1.88 -4.33
CA PHE A 30 -2.52 -3.32 -4.58
C PHE A 30 -3.46 -3.68 -5.73
N LYS A 31 -4.63 -3.08 -5.77
CA LYS A 31 -5.61 -3.25 -6.86
C LYS A 31 -5.16 -2.56 -8.14
N SER A 32 -4.78 -1.28 -8.08
CA SER A 32 -4.44 -0.48 -9.27
C SER A 32 -3.18 -0.94 -10.00
N LYS A 33 -2.23 -1.49 -9.27
CA LYS A 33 -1.00 -2.06 -9.85
C LYS A 33 -1.16 -3.51 -10.30
N GLY A 34 -2.35 -4.09 -10.17
CA GLY A 34 -2.69 -5.43 -10.65
C GLY A 34 -2.18 -6.57 -9.78
N CYS A 35 -1.68 -6.30 -8.58
CA CYS A 35 -1.21 -7.35 -7.65
C CYS A 35 -2.32 -8.34 -7.30
N ILE A 36 -3.55 -7.84 -7.18
CA ILE A 36 -4.73 -8.65 -6.83
C ILE A 36 -5.05 -9.74 -7.85
N PHE A 37 -4.64 -9.59 -9.10
CA PHE A 37 -4.94 -10.59 -10.13
C PHE A 37 -4.21 -11.90 -9.88
N CYS A 38 -3.04 -11.85 -9.26
CA CYS A 38 -2.22 -13.02 -8.95
C CYS A 38 -2.23 -13.36 -7.45
N HIS A 39 -2.19 -12.36 -6.57
CA HIS A 39 -2.12 -12.54 -5.12
C HIS A 39 -3.49 -12.34 -4.46
N ARG A 40 -4.46 -13.17 -4.82
CA ARG A 40 -5.82 -13.07 -4.30
C ARG A 40 -5.91 -13.48 -2.83
N PRO A 41 -6.78 -12.82 -2.04
CA PRO A 41 -6.91 -13.13 -0.61
C PRO A 41 -7.39 -14.56 -0.30
N GLY A 42 -8.20 -15.15 -1.14
CA GLY A 42 -8.88 -16.43 -0.85
C GLY A 42 -8.43 -17.61 -1.69
N ASN A 43 -7.36 -17.52 -2.45
CA ASN A 43 -6.97 -18.58 -3.38
C ASN A 43 -5.54 -19.08 -3.10
N PRO A 44 -5.35 -20.08 -2.22
CA PRO A 44 -4.05 -20.69 -2.04
C PRO A 44 -3.70 -21.47 -3.30
N SER A 45 -2.96 -20.87 -4.21
CA SER A 45 -2.41 -21.59 -5.34
C SER A 45 -1.00 -22.07 -4.99
N GLY A 46 -0.66 -23.30 -5.35
CA GLY A 46 0.67 -23.85 -5.08
C GLY A 46 1.82 -23.12 -5.75
N THR A 47 1.55 -22.27 -6.74
CA THR A 47 2.57 -21.56 -7.53
C THR A 47 2.68 -20.08 -7.22
N ILE A 48 1.57 -19.41 -6.94
CA ILE A 48 1.52 -17.98 -6.62
C ILE A 48 1.02 -17.83 -5.19
N PRO A 49 1.80 -17.22 -4.29
CA PRO A 49 1.37 -17.05 -2.90
C PRO A 49 0.15 -16.13 -2.82
N SER A 50 -0.84 -16.53 -2.02
CA SER A 50 -1.99 -15.71 -1.67
C SER A 50 -1.56 -14.52 -0.81
N LEU A 51 -2.43 -13.52 -0.66
CA LEU A 51 -2.15 -12.37 0.19
C LEU A 51 -1.85 -12.77 1.66
N PRO A 52 -2.61 -13.69 2.31
CA PRO A 52 -2.25 -14.19 3.63
C PRO A 52 -0.90 -14.94 3.69
N GLU A 53 -0.55 -15.65 2.63
CA GLU A 53 0.74 -16.34 2.56
C GLU A 53 1.90 -15.34 2.46
N LEU A 54 1.73 -14.24 1.73
CA LEU A 54 2.70 -13.15 1.67
C LEU A 54 2.87 -12.51 3.05
N ALA A 55 1.76 -12.20 3.71
CA ALA A 55 1.76 -11.61 5.05
C ALA A 55 2.50 -12.51 6.06
N LYS A 56 2.23 -13.82 6.02
CA LYS A 56 2.89 -14.79 6.88
C LYS A 56 4.40 -14.87 6.62
N ALA A 57 4.80 -14.92 5.36
CA ALA A 57 6.21 -15.05 4.99
C ALA A 57 7.03 -13.83 5.38
N TYR A 58 6.47 -12.64 5.24
CA TYR A 58 7.15 -11.38 5.56
C TYR A 58 6.85 -10.85 6.96
N LYS A 59 6.19 -11.62 7.82
CA LYS A 59 5.90 -11.22 9.19
C LYS A 59 7.18 -10.87 9.93
N GLY A 60 7.26 -9.66 10.48
CA GLY A 60 8.47 -9.16 11.13
C GLY A 60 9.61 -8.78 10.19
N LYS A 61 9.37 -8.79 8.87
CA LYS A 61 10.36 -8.49 7.82
C LYS A 61 9.93 -7.35 6.91
N LYS A 62 9.29 -6.34 7.48
CA LYS A 62 8.76 -5.18 6.75
C LYS A 62 9.81 -4.53 5.85
N GLU A 63 11.00 -4.25 6.40
CA GLU A 63 12.08 -3.60 5.66
C GLU A 63 12.55 -4.44 4.46
N GLN A 64 12.55 -5.75 4.62
CA GLN A 64 12.94 -6.66 3.53
C GLN A 64 11.91 -6.65 2.40
N LEU A 65 10.62 -6.56 2.71
CA LEU A 65 9.57 -6.43 1.71
C LEU A 65 9.63 -5.07 1.01
N ILE A 66 9.91 -4.00 1.73
CA ILE A 66 10.15 -2.67 1.16
C ILE A 66 11.32 -2.73 0.17
N LYS A 67 12.44 -3.32 0.54
CA LYS A 67 13.61 -3.48 -0.33
C LYS A 67 13.29 -4.32 -1.57
N PHE A 68 12.51 -5.37 -1.41
CA PHE A 68 12.04 -6.16 -2.55
C PHE A 68 11.25 -5.31 -3.54
N PHE A 69 10.33 -4.48 -3.07
CA PHE A 69 9.56 -3.59 -3.92
C PHE A 69 10.37 -2.43 -4.51
N LYS A 70 11.50 -2.11 -3.93
CA LYS A 70 12.47 -1.16 -4.52
C LYS A 70 13.40 -1.81 -5.54
N GLY A 71 13.32 -3.11 -5.72
CA GLY A 71 14.22 -3.87 -6.58
C GLY A 71 15.61 -4.07 -5.98
N GLU A 72 15.80 -3.87 -4.68
CA GLU A 72 17.08 -3.96 -3.98
C GLU A 72 17.30 -5.30 -3.28
N ALA A 73 16.29 -6.14 -3.23
CA ALA A 73 16.36 -7.47 -2.61
C ALA A 73 15.58 -8.49 -3.43
N GLN A 74 15.95 -9.74 -3.31
CA GLN A 74 15.19 -10.85 -3.89
C GLN A 74 13.99 -11.22 -3.02
N SER A 75 12.97 -11.86 -3.62
CA SER A 75 11.90 -12.46 -2.86
C SER A 75 12.43 -13.54 -1.91
N ILE A 76 11.90 -13.57 -0.69
CA ILE A 76 12.16 -14.69 0.24
C ILE A 76 11.24 -15.87 -0.02
N ILE A 77 10.22 -15.70 -0.86
CA ILE A 77 9.31 -16.75 -1.30
C ILE A 77 9.69 -17.13 -2.73
N LYS A 78 10.12 -18.36 -2.92
CA LYS A 78 10.47 -18.90 -4.25
C LYS A 78 11.32 -17.91 -5.07
N PRO A 79 12.58 -17.64 -4.66
CA PRO A 79 13.47 -16.73 -5.39
C PRO A 79 13.63 -17.08 -6.87
N GLU A 80 13.47 -18.36 -7.22
CA GLU A 80 13.53 -18.87 -8.59
C GLU A 80 12.40 -18.34 -9.49
N SER A 81 11.30 -17.90 -8.90
CA SER A 81 10.16 -17.32 -9.63
C SER A 81 10.26 -15.81 -9.82
N SER A 82 11.39 -15.20 -9.47
CA SER A 82 11.60 -13.75 -9.53
C SER A 82 11.36 -13.13 -10.90
N ALA A 83 11.55 -13.89 -11.98
CA ALA A 83 11.30 -13.44 -13.35
C ALA A 83 9.83 -13.05 -13.56
N THR A 84 8.88 -13.75 -12.93
CA THR A 84 7.45 -13.45 -13.02
C THR A 84 7.10 -12.11 -12.35
N MET A 85 7.85 -11.74 -11.31
CA MET A 85 7.64 -10.49 -10.57
C MET A 85 8.41 -9.30 -11.15
N LYS A 86 9.16 -9.48 -12.22
CA LYS A 86 9.98 -8.40 -12.81
C LYS A 86 9.15 -7.19 -13.22
N ARG A 87 8.04 -7.40 -13.93
CA ARG A 87 7.15 -6.30 -14.35
C ARG A 87 6.42 -5.63 -13.16
N PRO A 88 5.82 -6.39 -12.22
CA PRO A 88 5.27 -5.80 -11.00
C PRO A 88 6.29 -4.98 -10.21
N ILE A 89 7.52 -5.43 -10.09
CA ILE A 89 8.57 -4.70 -9.38
C ILE A 89 8.92 -3.37 -10.07
N GLU A 90 8.92 -3.30 -11.39
CA GLU A 90 9.09 -2.01 -12.08
C GLU A 90 7.99 -1.01 -11.70
N LYS A 91 6.77 -1.48 -11.47
CA LYS A 91 5.66 -0.62 -11.01
C LYS A 91 5.86 -0.17 -9.55
N THR A 92 6.29 -1.05 -8.67
CA THR A 92 6.51 -0.72 -7.26
C THR A 92 7.75 0.15 -7.04
N LYS A 93 8.76 0.02 -7.87
CA LYS A 93 9.93 0.93 -7.87
C LYS A 93 9.53 2.38 -8.17
N ALA A 94 8.53 2.57 -9.03
CA ALA A 94 8.04 3.89 -9.43
C ALA A 94 7.15 4.56 -8.36
N LEU A 95 6.71 3.84 -7.34
CA LEU A 95 5.96 4.40 -6.23
C LEU A 95 6.82 5.33 -5.37
N SER A 96 6.20 6.33 -4.73
CA SER A 96 6.86 7.08 -3.68
C SER A 96 7.16 6.19 -2.47
N ASP A 97 8.06 6.61 -1.59
CA ASP A 97 8.37 5.85 -0.38
C ASP A 97 7.14 5.67 0.50
N SER A 98 6.30 6.69 0.64
CA SER A 98 5.06 6.61 1.42
C SER A 98 4.04 5.66 0.79
N GLU A 99 3.87 5.69 -0.51
CA GLU A 99 2.99 4.76 -1.24
C GLU A 99 3.47 3.31 -1.12
N ARG A 100 4.77 3.10 -1.27
CA ARG A 100 5.36 1.77 -1.13
C ARG A 100 5.20 1.23 0.28
N THR A 101 5.41 2.07 1.29
CA THR A 101 5.18 1.70 2.70
C THR A 101 3.72 1.36 2.96
N ALA A 102 2.78 2.14 2.41
CA ALA A 102 1.36 1.86 2.53
C ALA A 102 0.98 0.51 1.90
N LEU A 103 1.54 0.19 0.73
CA LEU A 103 1.36 -1.11 0.09
C LEU A 103 1.87 -2.27 0.96
N VAL A 104 3.06 -2.11 1.53
CA VAL A 104 3.65 -3.11 2.42
C VAL A 104 2.81 -3.29 3.68
N ASP A 105 2.37 -2.22 4.32
CA ASP A 105 1.53 -2.27 5.51
C ASP A 105 0.19 -2.95 5.22
N PHE A 106 -0.39 -2.70 4.05
CA PHE A 106 -1.61 -3.39 3.61
C PHE A 106 -1.38 -4.90 3.49
N ILE A 107 -0.31 -5.31 2.81
CA ILE A 107 0.02 -6.74 2.65
C ILE A 107 0.23 -7.40 4.02
N LEU A 108 0.98 -6.76 4.90
CA LEU A 108 1.29 -7.31 6.22
C LEU A 108 0.11 -7.32 7.19
N SER A 109 -1.00 -6.65 6.86
CA SER A 109 -2.21 -6.61 7.69
C SER A 109 -3.12 -7.83 7.52
N HIS A 110 -2.78 -8.78 6.68
CA HIS A 110 -3.59 -9.96 6.37
C HIS A 110 -3.20 -11.23 7.13
#